data_ae39cbfad03f30c3f0bfabc6aa2bf0a7
#
_entry.id   ae39cbfad03f30c3f0bfabc6aa2bf0a7
#
_cell.length_a   1.000
_cell.length_b   1.000
_cell.length_c   1.000
_cell.angle_alpha   90.00
_cell.angle_beta   90.00
_cell.angle_gamma   90.00
#
_symmetry.space_group_name_H-M   'P 1'
#
loop_
_entity.id
_entity.type
_entity.pdbx_description
1 polymer ?
#
loop_
_entity_poly.entity_id
_entity_poly.type
_entity_poly.pdbx_seq_one_letter_code
_entity_poly.pdbx_strand_id
1 'polypeptide(L)'
;MKRSDFIKNSGLLSAGLLLQRISMAHNPPSFALVRTPYEERKFSSRAVEDAIAAFKKNVPNKELAWLFENCFPNTLDTTVDHEILNNRPDTYVITGDIDAMWLRDSTAQVWPYLQFMKTDAALQQLIAGVINRQSFCIAKDPYANAFYKDEQRVGEWKSDITKMLPGVHERKWEIDSLCYPIRLAYHYWKNTGDNQPFDAQWKSAIQATLRTFKEQQRKNGNGPYSFQRKTSWAIDGIPLGGYGYPVKPVGLICSVFRPSDDATVFPFLIPSNFFAVLSLRQAAEMIAQISKDPVLASRLNDLANEVEKALKQYGTLVHPTFGKVYAFEVNGFGSYHLMDDANVPSLLSLPYLGLIDKNDVVYQNTRKLILSTENPFFFKGSAAEGIGGPHAGMDMIWPLSLIMRALTSKSDDEIKKCIRQLQETHAGTGFMHESFHKNDASQFTRKWFAWANTIFGELLWSTYKNKPHLLS
;
A
#
# COMPACT_ATOMS: atom_id res chain seq x y z
N MET A 1 28.95 -0.37 4.95
CA MET A 1 29.41 -0.15 6.35
C MET A 1 29.03 -1.37 7.18
N LYS A 2 29.94 -2.00 7.86
CA LYS A 2 29.71 -3.28 8.56
C LYS A 2 28.87 -3.06 9.84
N ARG A 3 27.92 -3.95 10.09
CA ARG A 3 26.93 -3.97 11.19
C ARG A 3 27.49 -4.14 12.62
N SER A 4 28.81 -3.99 12.86
CA SER A 4 29.45 -4.34 14.14
C SER A 4 29.74 -3.21 15.13
N ASP A 5 29.40 -1.94 14.82
CA ASP A 5 29.90 -0.81 15.60
C ASP A 5 28.87 -0.05 16.44
N PHE A 6 27.75 -0.70 16.78
CA PHE A 6 26.66 -0.02 17.55
C PHE A 6 26.44 -0.55 18.97
N ILE A 7 27.40 -1.24 19.56
CA ILE A 7 27.32 -1.64 20.98
C ILE A 7 28.59 -1.20 21.68
N LYS A 8 28.59 -0.04 22.29
CA LYS A 8 29.38 0.36 23.47
C LYS A 8 29.14 1.84 23.77
N ASN A 9 28.31 2.14 24.72
CA ASN A 9 28.45 3.21 25.70
C ASN A 9 27.16 3.28 26.56
N SER A 10 27.15 2.44 27.58
CA SER A 10 26.24 2.59 28.72
C SER A 10 27.14 2.70 29.96
N GLY A 11 27.12 3.82 30.60
CA GLY A 11 27.85 4.06 31.86
C GLY A 11 27.14 5.09 32.69
N LEU A 12 26.38 4.62 33.68
CA LEU A 12 26.10 5.13 35.03
C LEU A 12 26.28 6.63 35.35
N LEU A 13 25.20 7.22 35.84
CA LEU A 13 25.30 8.07 37.04
C LEU A 13 23.96 8.05 37.81
N SER A 14 24.01 7.54 39.04
CA SER A 14 22.93 7.48 40.00
C SER A 14 23.05 8.63 41.01
N ALA A 15 21.89 8.97 41.61
CA ALA A 15 21.63 9.57 42.91
C ALA A 15 21.32 11.07 43.03
N GLY A 16 20.17 11.33 43.63
CA GLY A 16 19.81 12.61 44.22
C GLY A 16 18.30 12.81 44.43
N LEU A 17 17.71 12.14 45.43
CA LEU A 17 16.35 12.45 45.92
C LEU A 17 16.32 13.83 46.59
N LEU A 18 15.39 14.70 46.17
CA LEU A 18 14.79 15.72 46.99
C LEU A 18 13.35 15.97 46.54
N LEU A 19 12.41 15.53 47.38
CA LEU A 19 10.97 15.81 47.24
C LEU A 19 10.71 17.31 47.47
N GLN A 20 10.41 18.03 46.39
CA GLN A 20 9.62 19.25 46.48
C GLN A 20 8.33 19.04 45.67
N ARG A 21 7.21 18.99 46.36
CA ARG A 21 5.89 19.10 45.76
C ARG A 21 5.74 20.52 45.20
N ILE A 22 6.13 20.68 43.94
CA ILE A 22 5.74 21.84 43.13
C ILE A 22 4.44 21.44 42.44
N SER A 23 3.39 22.15 42.73
CA SER A 23 2.15 22.15 41.95
C SER A 23 2.53 22.53 40.52
N MET A 24 2.78 21.52 39.64
CA MET A 24 2.96 21.76 38.23
C MET A 24 1.60 22.11 37.65
N ALA A 25 1.43 23.39 37.33
CA ALA A 25 0.44 23.75 36.31
C ALA A 25 0.69 22.84 35.10
N HIS A 26 -0.30 22.03 34.75
CA HIS A 26 -0.26 21.20 33.55
C HIS A 26 -0.22 22.15 32.34
N ASN A 27 0.95 22.58 31.94
CA ASN A 27 1.11 23.06 30.56
C ASN A 27 0.78 21.91 29.64
N PRO A 28 -0.12 22.07 28.67
CA PRO A 28 -0.39 21.03 27.69
C PRO A 28 0.95 20.63 27.04
N PRO A 29 1.18 19.34 26.76
CA PRO A 29 2.43 18.90 26.14
C PRO A 29 2.67 19.69 24.87
N SER A 30 3.79 20.38 24.79
CA SER A 30 4.21 21.06 23.57
C SER A 30 4.86 20.02 22.67
N PHE A 31 4.20 19.70 21.54
CA PHE A 31 4.77 18.82 20.53
C PHE A 31 5.76 19.58 19.67
N ALA A 32 6.90 18.93 19.34
CA ALA A 32 7.90 19.52 18.47
C ALA A 32 7.33 19.80 17.07
N LEU A 33 7.75 20.89 16.45
CA LEU A 33 7.46 21.14 15.02
C LEU A 33 8.34 20.21 14.17
N VAL A 34 7.72 19.20 13.54
CA VAL A 34 8.43 18.18 12.73
C VAL A 34 7.92 18.15 11.29
N ARG A 35 6.80 18.80 11.00
CA ARG A 35 6.31 18.97 9.64
C ARG A 35 7.26 19.84 8.83
N THR A 36 7.49 19.50 7.55
CA THR A 36 8.30 20.27 6.61
C THR A 36 7.90 21.76 6.60
N PRO A 37 8.84 22.70 6.78
CA PRO A 37 8.58 24.14 6.65
C PRO A 37 7.89 24.48 5.33
N TYR A 38 7.03 25.48 5.33
CA TYR A 38 6.18 25.81 4.18
C TYR A 38 7.00 26.05 2.90
N GLU A 39 8.15 26.71 3.03
CA GLU A 39 9.04 27.10 1.92
C GLU A 39 9.78 25.89 1.30
N GLU A 40 9.86 24.78 2.02
CA GLU A 40 10.53 23.54 1.59
C GLU A 40 9.55 22.50 1.04
N ARG A 41 8.23 22.74 1.14
CA ARG A 41 7.20 21.81 0.67
C ARG A 41 7.21 21.71 -0.84
N LYS A 42 7.10 20.47 -1.33
CA LYS A 42 7.06 20.19 -2.76
C LYS A 42 5.74 20.64 -3.42
N PHE A 43 4.64 20.50 -2.68
CA PHE A 43 3.31 20.93 -3.13
C PHE A 43 2.44 21.29 -1.92
N SER A 44 1.63 22.33 -2.06
CA SER A 44 0.66 22.74 -1.04
C SER A 44 -0.73 22.85 -1.64
N SER A 45 -1.68 22.12 -1.05
CA SER A 45 -3.09 22.14 -1.41
C SER A 45 -3.87 22.93 -0.37
N ARG A 46 -4.57 23.97 -0.81
CA ARG A 46 -5.41 24.78 0.09
C ARG A 46 -6.50 23.93 0.75
N ALA A 47 -7.13 23.04 -0.01
CA ALA A 47 -8.19 22.17 0.52
C ALA A 47 -7.67 21.19 1.59
N VAL A 48 -6.43 20.70 1.45
CA VAL A 48 -5.79 19.85 2.45
C VAL A 48 -5.40 20.67 3.68
N GLU A 49 -4.86 21.89 3.53
CA GLU A 49 -4.55 22.78 4.66
C GLU A 49 -5.81 23.16 5.45
N ASP A 50 -6.91 23.47 4.77
CA ASP A 50 -8.21 23.75 5.40
C ASP A 50 -8.72 22.53 6.19
N ALA A 51 -8.52 21.30 5.67
CA ALA A 51 -8.86 20.07 6.38
C ALA A 51 -8.01 19.89 7.65
N ILE A 52 -6.70 20.16 7.56
CA ILE A 52 -5.78 20.11 8.71
C ILE A 52 -6.20 21.11 9.77
N ALA A 53 -6.50 22.35 9.38
CA ALA A 53 -6.94 23.39 10.31
C ALA A 53 -8.26 23.00 11.00
N ALA A 54 -9.23 22.45 10.26
CA ALA A 54 -10.49 21.97 10.80
C ALA A 54 -10.30 20.82 11.79
N PHE A 55 -9.46 19.86 11.47
CA PHE A 55 -9.14 18.72 12.34
C PHE A 55 -8.49 19.20 13.66
N LYS A 56 -7.46 20.05 13.57
CA LYS A 56 -6.75 20.61 14.74
C LYS A 56 -7.68 21.42 15.66
N LYS A 57 -8.63 22.14 15.07
CA LYS A 57 -9.60 22.94 15.82
C LYS A 57 -10.61 22.08 16.60
N ASN A 58 -11.09 20.99 15.98
CA ASN A 58 -12.24 20.24 16.47
C ASN A 58 -11.89 18.95 17.22
N VAL A 59 -10.68 18.40 17.04
CA VAL A 59 -10.26 17.19 17.74
C VAL A 59 -9.64 17.53 19.10
N PRO A 60 -10.21 17.03 20.21
CA PRO A 60 -9.74 17.35 21.57
C PRO A 60 -8.36 16.81 21.86
N ASN A 61 -8.03 15.60 21.34
CA ASN A 61 -6.75 14.94 21.52
C ASN A 61 -5.65 15.68 20.74
N LYS A 62 -4.82 16.44 21.46
CA LYS A 62 -3.80 17.31 20.86
C LYS A 62 -2.66 16.54 20.19
N GLU A 63 -2.36 15.33 20.65
CA GLU A 63 -1.35 14.48 20.03
C GLU A 63 -1.87 13.90 18.70
N LEU A 64 -3.12 13.44 18.63
CA LEU A 64 -3.73 13.02 17.35
C LEU A 64 -3.83 14.20 16.37
N ALA A 65 -4.12 15.42 16.85
CA ALA A 65 -4.13 16.61 16.02
C ALA A 65 -2.75 16.93 15.44
N TRP A 66 -1.70 16.80 16.24
CA TRP A 66 -0.32 16.97 15.84
C TRP A 66 0.13 15.87 14.85
N LEU A 67 -0.17 14.60 15.13
CA LEU A 67 0.12 13.49 14.23
C LEU A 67 -0.59 13.65 12.88
N PHE A 68 -1.85 14.10 12.89
CA PHE A 68 -2.59 14.35 11.65
C PHE A 68 -1.93 15.46 10.81
N GLU A 69 -1.53 16.57 11.43
CA GLU A 69 -0.83 17.67 10.77
C GLU A 69 0.47 17.23 10.10
N ASN A 70 1.18 16.29 10.70
CA ASN A 70 2.46 15.79 10.16
C ASN A 70 2.25 14.72 9.08
N CYS A 71 1.38 13.76 9.36
CA CYS A 71 1.24 12.55 8.56
C CYS A 71 0.35 12.77 7.32
N PHE A 72 -0.79 13.48 7.49
CA PHE A 72 -1.77 13.61 6.41
C PHE A 72 -1.20 14.30 5.16
N PRO A 73 -0.46 15.41 5.25
CA PRO A 73 0.12 16.07 4.08
C PRO A 73 1.50 15.54 3.66
N ASN A 74 2.06 14.54 4.36
CA ASN A 74 3.45 14.12 4.18
C ASN A 74 3.82 13.83 2.72
N THR A 75 2.95 13.17 1.96
CA THR A 75 3.16 12.92 0.53
C THR A 75 3.28 14.22 -0.26
N LEU A 76 2.36 15.15 -0.08
CA LEU A 76 2.37 16.43 -0.81
C LEU A 76 3.56 17.29 -0.39
N ASP A 77 3.86 17.34 0.90
CA ASP A 77 4.95 18.16 1.43
C ASP A 77 6.34 17.67 0.95
N THR A 78 6.52 16.35 0.70
CA THR A 78 7.88 15.77 0.65
C THR A 78 8.21 14.89 -0.55
N THR A 79 7.22 14.22 -1.17
CA THR A 79 7.50 13.13 -2.10
C THR A 79 7.10 13.39 -3.55
N VAL A 80 6.30 14.41 -3.81
CA VAL A 80 5.82 14.71 -5.15
C VAL A 80 6.80 15.62 -5.91
N ASP A 81 6.96 15.34 -7.19
CA ASP A 81 7.65 16.22 -8.14
C ASP A 81 6.68 16.41 -9.32
N HIS A 82 6.00 17.57 -9.32
CA HIS A 82 4.90 17.90 -10.24
C HIS A 82 5.30 18.98 -11.21
N GLU A 83 5.11 18.74 -12.49
CA GLU A 83 5.41 19.67 -13.58
C GLU A 83 4.39 19.56 -14.72
N ILE A 84 4.36 20.55 -15.59
CA ILE A 84 3.58 20.55 -16.81
C ILE A 84 4.54 20.39 -17.99
N LEU A 85 4.55 19.21 -18.61
CA LEU A 85 5.37 18.91 -19.78
C LEU A 85 4.51 18.94 -21.06
N ASN A 86 4.80 19.83 -22.00
CA ASN A 86 4.06 19.95 -23.27
C ASN A 86 2.54 20.05 -23.07
N ASN A 87 2.11 20.91 -22.15
CA ASN A 87 0.71 21.11 -21.75
C ASN A 87 0.03 19.86 -21.12
N ARG A 88 0.82 18.90 -20.68
CA ARG A 88 0.35 17.69 -20.01
C ARG A 88 0.90 17.63 -18.59
N PRO A 89 0.06 17.47 -17.55
CA PRO A 89 0.56 17.29 -16.20
C PRO A 89 1.34 15.97 -16.10
N ASP A 90 2.47 16.03 -15.39
CA ASP A 90 3.31 14.90 -15.04
C ASP A 90 3.67 14.98 -13.57
N THR A 91 3.51 13.89 -12.84
CA THR A 91 3.82 13.86 -11.41
C THR A 91 4.53 12.57 -11.06
N TYR A 92 5.77 12.71 -10.63
CA TYR A 92 6.57 11.64 -10.07
C TYR A 92 6.43 11.63 -8.56
N VAL A 93 6.28 10.46 -7.95
CA VAL A 93 6.03 10.30 -6.51
C VAL A 93 6.98 9.26 -5.95
N ILE A 94 7.90 9.66 -5.09
CA ILE A 94 8.81 8.74 -4.39
C ILE A 94 8.14 8.14 -3.15
N THR A 95 8.67 7.01 -2.65
CA THR A 95 8.08 6.33 -1.49
C THR A 95 8.44 6.94 -0.13
N GLY A 96 9.34 7.91 -0.14
CA GLY A 96 9.95 8.53 1.04
C GLY A 96 11.46 8.49 0.94
N ASP A 97 12.12 7.68 1.74
CA ASP A 97 13.58 7.53 1.79
C ASP A 97 14.21 6.83 0.57
N ILE A 98 13.41 6.31 -0.36
CA ILE A 98 13.88 5.71 -1.61
C ILE A 98 13.45 6.58 -2.78
N ASP A 99 14.42 7.04 -3.58
CA ASP A 99 14.21 7.87 -4.77
C ASP A 99 13.77 7.00 -5.97
N ALA A 100 12.58 6.39 -5.82
CA ALA A 100 11.93 5.65 -6.87
C ALA A 100 10.40 5.68 -6.69
N MET A 101 9.66 5.59 -7.80
CA MET A 101 8.21 5.58 -7.85
C MET A 101 7.69 4.17 -8.03
N TRP A 102 7.15 3.55 -6.98
CA TRP A 102 6.34 2.34 -7.09
C TRP A 102 4.95 2.68 -7.62
N LEU A 103 4.42 1.84 -8.51
CA LEU A 103 3.06 2.01 -9.06
C LEU A 103 1.99 1.87 -7.97
N ARG A 104 2.16 0.97 -7.04
CA ARG A 104 1.32 0.78 -5.84
C ARG A 104 1.36 2.01 -4.94
N ASP A 105 2.56 2.36 -4.46
CA ASP A 105 2.78 3.41 -3.47
C ASP A 105 2.30 4.76 -3.98
N SER A 106 2.63 5.13 -5.21
CA SER A 106 2.24 6.40 -5.79
C SER A 106 0.72 6.61 -5.86
N THR A 107 -0.04 5.52 -6.07
CA THR A 107 -1.50 5.56 -5.97
C THR A 107 -1.95 5.70 -4.52
N ALA A 108 -1.44 4.84 -3.63
CA ALA A 108 -1.86 4.81 -2.23
C ALA A 108 -1.55 6.11 -1.50
N GLN A 109 -0.41 6.75 -1.83
CA GLN A 109 0.03 8.02 -1.26
C GLN A 109 -0.86 9.20 -1.67
N VAL A 110 -1.41 9.23 -2.88
CA VAL A 110 -2.29 10.32 -3.33
C VAL A 110 -3.78 10.03 -3.12
N TRP A 111 -4.12 8.77 -2.81
CA TRP A 111 -5.49 8.29 -2.67
C TRP A 111 -6.36 9.11 -1.71
N PRO A 112 -5.92 9.48 -0.49
CA PRO A 112 -6.75 10.22 0.45
C PRO A 112 -7.14 11.62 -0.02
N TYR A 113 -6.42 12.17 -0.99
CA TYR A 113 -6.66 13.52 -1.50
C TYR A 113 -7.69 13.58 -2.62
N LEU A 114 -8.13 12.45 -3.18
CA LEU A 114 -9.14 12.40 -4.25
C LEU A 114 -10.44 13.15 -3.88
N GLN A 115 -10.81 13.15 -2.61
CA GLN A 115 -12.01 13.82 -2.13
C GLN A 115 -11.94 15.36 -2.19
N PHE A 116 -10.74 15.93 -2.31
CA PHE A 116 -10.51 17.38 -2.32
C PHE A 116 -10.36 17.97 -3.73
N MET A 117 -10.21 17.13 -4.76
CA MET A 117 -9.96 17.56 -6.15
C MET A 117 -11.04 18.51 -6.69
N LYS A 118 -12.32 18.35 -6.28
CA LYS A 118 -13.42 19.19 -6.79
C LYS A 118 -13.28 20.65 -6.38
N THR A 119 -12.56 20.94 -5.31
CA THR A 119 -12.39 22.28 -4.74
C THR A 119 -10.96 22.80 -4.88
N ASP A 120 -10.05 22.00 -5.47
CA ASP A 120 -8.64 22.34 -5.65
C ASP A 120 -8.14 21.86 -7.03
N ALA A 121 -8.18 22.76 -8.00
CA ALA A 121 -7.79 22.46 -9.37
C ALA A 121 -6.30 22.11 -9.52
N ALA A 122 -5.41 22.68 -8.68
CA ALA A 122 -4.00 22.35 -8.70
C ALA A 122 -3.76 20.92 -8.21
N LEU A 123 -4.47 20.51 -7.16
CA LEU A 123 -4.44 19.13 -6.67
C LEU A 123 -5.00 18.15 -7.72
N GLN A 124 -6.07 18.53 -8.43
CA GLN A 124 -6.60 17.73 -9.54
C GLN A 124 -5.54 17.52 -10.63
N GLN A 125 -4.81 18.58 -11.02
CA GLN A 125 -3.73 18.49 -12.01
C GLN A 125 -2.57 17.59 -11.51
N LEU A 126 -2.20 17.70 -10.25
CA LEU A 126 -1.19 16.83 -9.67
C LEU A 126 -1.59 15.35 -9.81
N ILE A 127 -2.82 15.00 -9.46
CA ILE A 127 -3.30 13.61 -9.53
C ILE A 127 -3.44 13.15 -11.00
N ALA A 128 -3.88 13.99 -11.91
CA ALA A 128 -3.85 13.71 -13.35
C ALA A 128 -2.42 13.42 -13.84
N GLY A 129 -1.44 14.14 -13.31
CA GLY A 129 0.00 13.92 -13.56
C GLY A 129 0.47 12.55 -13.09
N VAL A 130 0.03 12.08 -11.92
CA VAL A 130 0.35 10.71 -11.44
C VAL A 130 -0.20 9.66 -12.40
N ILE A 131 -1.45 9.80 -12.86
CA ILE A 131 -2.07 8.88 -13.83
C ILE A 131 -1.27 8.84 -15.15
N ASN A 132 -0.83 9.99 -15.63
CA ASN A 132 -0.01 10.10 -16.85
C ASN A 132 1.34 9.40 -16.68
N ARG A 133 2.04 9.65 -15.58
CA ARG A 133 3.33 9.01 -15.26
C ARG A 133 3.18 7.50 -15.12
N GLN A 134 2.18 7.02 -14.39
CA GLN A 134 1.91 5.59 -14.25
C GLN A 134 1.63 4.92 -15.59
N SER A 135 0.85 5.58 -16.46
CA SER A 135 0.56 5.08 -17.81
C SER A 135 1.83 4.95 -18.66
N PHE A 136 2.72 5.92 -18.55
CA PHE A 136 4.04 5.89 -19.18
C PHE A 136 4.89 4.72 -18.66
N CYS A 137 4.97 4.55 -17.35
CA CYS A 137 5.73 3.47 -16.70
C CYS A 137 5.24 2.08 -17.14
N ILE A 138 3.91 1.85 -17.13
CA ILE A 138 3.31 0.59 -17.56
C ILE A 138 3.57 0.32 -19.05
N ALA A 139 3.48 1.33 -19.89
CA ALA A 139 3.78 1.18 -21.34
C ALA A 139 5.25 0.82 -21.58
N LYS A 140 6.18 1.32 -20.72
CA LYS A 140 7.61 1.02 -20.78
C LYS A 140 7.91 -0.43 -20.37
N ASP A 141 7.46 -0.86 -19.19
CA ASP A 141 7.60 -2.25 -18.72
C ASP A 141 6.47 -2.62 -17.74
N PRO A 142 5.45 -3.39 -18.16
CA PRO A 142 4.34 -3.77 -17.30
C PRO A 142 4.72 -4.83 -16.25
N TYR A 143 5.92 -5.37 -16.28
CA TYR A 143 6.45 -6.32 -15.29
C TYR A 143 7.25 -5.64 -14.17
N ALA A 144 7.57 -4.35 -14.32
CA ALA A 144 8.29 -3.60 -13.31
C ALA A 144 7.32 -2.99 -12.28
N ASN A 145 7.70 -3.03 -11.01
CA ASN A 145 6.95 -2.42 -9.91
C ASN A 145 7.39 -0.99 -9.61
N ALA A 146 8.68 -0.64 -9.86
CA ALA A 146 9.23 0.66 -9.51
C ALA A 146 10.11 1.28 -10.61
N PHE A 147 10.06 2.61 -10.73
CA PHE A 147 10.69 3.38 -11.79
C PHE A 147 11.41 4.62 -11.25
N TYR A 148 12.45 5.05 -11.97
CA TYR A 148 13.10 6.34 -11.77
C TYR A 148 12.41 7.46 -12.57
N LYS A 149 12.57 8.72 -12.13
CA LYS A 149 12.16 9.89 -12.94
C LYS A 149 13.00 9.99 -14.21
N ASP A 150 14.31 9.81 -14.10
CA ASP A 150 15.24 9.77 -15.22
C ASP A 150 15.15 8.42 -15.95
N GLU A 151 14.67 8.48 -17.19
CA GLU A 151 14.47 7.31 -18.05
C GLU A 151 15.74 6.59 -18.49
N GLN A 152 16.90 7.25 -18.34
CA GLN A 152 18.21 6.69 -18.71
C GLN A 152 18.98 6.17 -17.49
N ARG A 153 18.48 6.41 -16.26
CA ARG A 153 19.14 5.99 -15.03
C ARG A 153 19.25 4.48 -14.95
N VAL A 154 20.47 4.01 -14.69
CA VAL A 154 20.77 2.61 -14.38
C VAL A 154 20.97 2.49 -12.88
N GLY A 155 20.08 1.77 -12.21
CA GLY A 155 20.00 1.72 -10.76
C GLY A 155 20.87 0.64 -10.10
N GLU A 156 20.71 0.52 -8.79
CA GLU A 156 21.43 -0.45 -7.95
C GLU A 156 21.07 -1.90 -8.28
N TRP A 157 19.85 -2.17 -8.73
CA TRP A 157 19.36 -3.51 -9.07
C TRP A 157 19.71 -3.97 -10.50
N LYS A 158 20.63 -3.29 -11.17
CA LYS A 158 21.08 -3.65 -12.55
C LYS A 158 21.64 -5.07 -12.69
N SER A 159 22.04 -5.68 -11.58
CA SER A 159 22.56 -7.05 -11.54
C SER A 159 21.48 -8.12 -11.37
N ASP A 160 20.22 -7.75 -11.22
CA ASP A 160 19.11 -8.70 -11.17
C ASP A 160 19.05 -9.50 -12.47
N ILE A 161 18.82 -10.79 -12.32
CA ILE A 161 18.71 -11.71 -13.46
C ILE A 161 17.26 -11.67 -13.96
N THR A 162 16.97 -10.62 -14.69
CA THR A 162 15.70 -10.33 -15.38
C THR A 162 15.99 -9.36 -16.55
N LYS A 163 14.98 -9.02 -17.35
CA LYS A 163 15.15 -8.06 -18.45
C LYS A 163 15.08 -6.62 -17.92
N MET A 164 16.11 -6.17 -17.19
CA MET A 164 16.20 -4.80 -16.70
C MET A 164 16.32 -3.79 -17.84
N LEU A 165 15.56 -2.71 -17.78
CA LEU A 165 15.62 -1.58 -18.71
C LEU A 165 16.15 -0.32 -17.97
N PRO A 166 16.84 0.61 -18.67
CA PRO A 166 17.11 1.93 -18.10
C PRO A 166 15.84 2.63 -17.66
N GLY A 167 15.91 3.39 -16.57
CA GLY A 167 14.75 4.05 -15.96
C GLY A 167 13.85 3.14 -15.12
N VAL A 168 14.10 1.81 -15.10
CA VAL A 168 13.46 0.87 -14.16
C VAL A 168 14.33 0.78 -12.90
N HIS A 169 13.72 1.03 -11.74
CA HIS A 169 14.37 0.85 -10.45
C HIS A 169 14.39 -0.62 -10.05
N GLU A 170 13.21 -1.27 -10.06
CA GLU A 170 13.04 -2.66 -9.70
C GLU A 170 12.01 -3.35 -10.63
N ARG A 171 12.29 -4.61 -11.00
CA ARG A 171 11.45 -5.36 -11.94
C ARG A 171 10.84 -6.59 -11.28
N LYS A 172 10.22 -6.40 -10.12
CA LYS A 172 9.45 -7.44 -9.44
C LYS A 172 8.01 -7.45 -9.96
N TRP A 173 7.57 -8.60 -10.46
CA TRP A 173 6.22 -8.77 -10.98
C TRP A 173 5.21 -8.98 -9.86
N GLU A 174 4.30 -8.03 -9.75
CA GLU A 174 3.19 -7.97 -8.81
C GLU A 174 1.90 -7.62 -9.54
N ILE A 175 0.82 -8.35 -9.31
CA ILE A 175 -0.49 -8.07 -9.93
C ILE A 175 -0.99 -6.67 -9.53
N ASP A 176 -0.85 -6.31 -8.27
CA ASP A 176 -1.36 -5.06 -7.72
C ASP A 176 -0.67 -3.83 -8.30
N SER A 177 0.59 -3.91 -8.70
CA SER A 177 1.31 -2.84 -9.41
C SER A 177 0.59 -2.37 -10.68
N LEU A 178 -0.19 -3.23 -11.35
CA LEU A 178 -1.03 -2.83 -12.49
C LEU A 178 -2.48 -2.50 -12.09
N CYS A 179 -2.93 -2.93 -10.92
CA CYS A 179 -4.29 -2.66 -10.43
C CYS A 179 -4.43 -1.27 -9.81
N TYR A 180 -3.44 -0.82 -9.05
CA TYR A 180 -3.45 0.48 -8.38
C TYR A 180 -3.60 1.67 -9.34
N PRO A 181 -2.86 1.74 -10.47
CA PRO A 181 -3.06 2.79 -11.47
C PRO A 181 -4.47 2.83 -12.07
N ILE A 182 -5.07 1.65 -12.30
CA ILE A 182 -6.46 1.57 -12.79
C ILE A 182 -7.44 2.08 -11.73
N ARG A 183 -7.24 1.70 -10.46
CA ARG A 183 -8.05 2.20 -9.35
C ARG A 183 -7.99 3.72 -9.24
N LEU A 184 -6.79 4.31 -9.33
CA LEU A 184 -6.61 5.76 -9.29
C LEU A 184 -7.34 6.44 -10.45
N ALA A 185 -7.09 5.97 -11.67
CA ALA A 185 -7.69 6.48 -12.89
C ALA A 185 -9.23 6.43 -12.85
N TYR A 186 -9.78 5.29 -12.43
CA TYR A 186 -11.23 5.10 -12.32
C TYR A 186 -11.88 6.08 -11.34
N HIS A 187 -11.33 6.21 -10.14
CA HIS A 187 -11.88 7.10 -9.12
C HIS A 187 -11.62 8.58 -9.41
N TYR A 188 -10.50 8.92 -10.06
CA TYR A 188 -10.29 10.25 -10.62
C TYR A 188 -11.41 10.61 -11.60
N TRP A 189 -11.64 9.76 -12.60
CA TRP A 189 -12.69 9.96 -13.60
C TRP A 189 -14.08 10.05 -12.99
N LYS A 190 -14.43 9.15 -12.08
CA LYS A 190 -15.75 9.16 -11.41
C LYS A 190 -15.98 10.42 -10.57
N ASN A 191 -14.94 10.97 -9.96
CA ASN A 191 -15.05 12.15 -9.14
C ASN A 191 -15.07 13.46 -9.93
N THR A 192 -14.35 13.53 -11.05
CA THR A 192 -14.14 14.79 -11.80
C THR A 192 -14.90 14.85 -13.12
N GLY A 193 -15.17 13.71 -13.76
CA GLY A 193 -15.64 13.63 -15.13
C GLY A 193 -14.58 14.00 -16.18
N ASP A 194 -13.36 14.34 -15.75
CA ASP A 194 -12.27 14.73 -16.64
C ASP A 194 -11.71 13.52 -17.39
N ASN A 195 -11.62 13.63 -18.71
CA ASN A 195 -11.12 12.59 -19.60
C ASN A 195 -9.70 12.88 -20.14
N GLN A 196 -9.10 14.03 -19.82
CA GLN A 196 -7.80 14.44 -20.39
C GLN A 196 -6.67 13.42 -20.17
N PRO A 197 -6.53 12.75 -19.01
CA PRO A 197 -5.48 11.77 -18.83
C PRO A 197 -5.67 10.46 -19.63
N PHE A 198 -6.88 10.21 -20.18
CA PHE A 198 -7.25 8.92 -20.76
C PHE A 198 -7.08 8.90 -22.27
N ASP A 199 -5.91 9.22 -22.73
CA ASP A 199 -5.48 9.29 -24.12
C ASP A 199 -5.00 7.93 -24.69
N ALA A 200 -4.32 7.97 -25.84
CA ALA A 200 -3.77 6.78 -26.49
C ALA A 200 -2.69 6.08 -25.65
N GLN A 201 -1.90 6.83 -24.86
CA GLN A 201 -0.88 6.26 -23.97
C GLN A 201 -1.53 5.49 -22.82
N TRP A 202 -2.55 6.06 -22.19
CA TRP A 202 -3.33 5.37 -21.16
C TRP A 202 -3.99 4.10 -21.72
N LYS A 203 -4.61 4.18 -22.90
CA LYS A 203 -5.19 3.01 -23.56
C LYS A 203 -4.15 1.93 -23.85
N SER A 204 -2.95 2.32 -24.26
CA SER A 204 -1.83 1.38 -24.48
C SER A 204 -1.40 0.70 -23.18
N ALA A 205 -1.37 1.42 -22.05
CA ALA A 205 -1.10 0.84 -20.73
C ALA A 205 -2.16 -0.19 -20.32
N ILE A 206 -3.45 0.08 -20.56
CA ILE A 206 -4.54 -0.90 -20.31
C ILE A 206 -4.39 -2.15 -21.20
N GLN A 207 -4.01 -1.99 -22.47
CA GLN A 207 -3.74 -3.12 -23.36
C GLN A 207 -2.53 -3.94 -22.89
N ALA A 208 -1.47 -3.29 -22.41
CA ALA A 208 -0.31 -3.94 -21.82
C ALA A 208 -0.70 -4.73 -20.57
N THR A 209 -1.50 -4.13 -19.68
CA THR A 209 -2.03 -4.79 -18.47
C THR A 209 -2.82 -6.06 -18.82
N LEU A 210 -3.76 -5.96 -19.78
CA LEU A 210 -4.55 -7.12 -20.22
C LEU A 210 -3.67 -8.24 -20.77
N ARG A 211 -2.66 -7.89 -21.58
CA ARG A 211 -1.70 -8.86 -22.13
C ARG A 211 -0.90 -9.53 -21.03
N THR A 212 -0.33 -8.76 -20.11
CA THR A 212 0.49 -9.26 -19.01
C THR A 212 -0.30 -10.19 -18.09
N PHE A 213 -1.54 -9.83 -17.74
CA PHE A 213 -2.39 -10.71 -16.94
C PHE A 213 -2.69 -12.04 -17.64
N LYS A 214 -2.96 -12.02 -18.97
CA LYS A 214 -3.15 -13.26 -19.75
C LYS A 214 -1.89 -14.10 -19.84
N GLU A 215 -0.73 -13.51 -20.04
CA GLU A 215 0.57 -14.19 -20.01
C GLU A 215 0.80 -14.88 -18.66
N GLN A 216 0.46 -14.20 -17.57
CA GLN A 216 0.64 -14.71 -16.20
C GLN A 216 -0.48 -15.65 -15.71
N GLN A 217 -1.53 -15.90 -16.51
CA GLN A 217 -2.36 -17.10 -16.26
C GLN A 217 -1.61 -18.41 -16.56
N ARG A 218 -0.47 -18.35 -17.25
CA ARG A 218 0.45 -19.47 -17.53
C ARG A 218 -0.23 -20.68 -18.22
N LYS A 219 -1.27 -20.44 -19.04
CA LYS A 219 -1.98 -21.50 -19.75
C LYS A 219 -1.11 -22.25 -20.75
N ASN A 220 -0.11 -21.58 -21.33
CA ASN A 220 0.76 -22.11 -22.38
C ASN A 220 2.25 -22.11 -21.95
N GLY A 221 2.54 -22.37 -20.68
CA GLY A 221 3.90 -22.37 -20.11
C GLY A 221 4.11 -21.23 -19.10
N ASN A 222 5.35 -21.05 -18.65
CA ASN A 222 5.69 -20.13 -17.56
C ASN A 222 5.56 -18.63 -17.91
N GLY A 223 5.30 -18.29 -19.18
CA GLY A 223 5.26 -16.89 -19.64
C GLY A 223 6.65 -16.29 -19.86
N PRO A 224 6.74 -15.02 -20.30
CA PRO A 224 7.99 -14.38 -20.70
C PRO A 224 8.78 -13.79 -19.53
N TYR A 225 8.23 -13.80 -18.31
CA TYR A 225 8.85 -13.19 -17.14
C TYR A 225 9.56 -14.20 -16.27
N SER A 226 10.79 -13.87 -15.88
CA SER A 226 11.54 -14.55 -14.83
C SER A 226 12.34 -13.54 -14.02
N PHE A 227 12.63 -13.85 -12.76
CA PHE A 227 13.38 -12.97 -11.87
C PHE A 227 14.22 -13.77 -10.88
N GLN A 228 15.52 -13.44 -10.78
CA GLN A 228 16.39 -13.90 -9.70
C GLN A 228 17.26 -12.74 -9.23
N ARG A 229 17.57 -12.71 -7.94
CA ARG A 229 18.50 -11.76 -7.33
C ARG A 229 19.56 -12.51 -6.55
N LYS A 230 20.82 -12.09 -6.64
CA LYS A 230 21.90 -12.59 -5.80
C LYS A 230 21.80 -11.92 -4.42
N THR A 231 21.23 -12.63 -3.47
CA THR A 231 20.94 -12.10 -2.13
C THR A 231 21.04 -13.22 -1.09
N SER A 232 21.36 -12.87 0.14
CA SER A 232 21.21 -13.76 1.31
C SER A 232 19.78 -13.74 1.88
N TRP A 233 18.91 -12.87 1.38
CA TRP A 233 17.52 -12.71 1.82
C TRP A 233 16.61 -13.55 0.92
N ALA A 234 16.24 -14.74 1.39
CA ALA A 234 15.58 -15.75 0.56
C ALA A 234 14.28 -15.29 -0.10
N ILE A 235 13.55 -14.38 0.54
CA ILE A 235 12.28 -13.83 0.05
C ILE A 235 12.47 -12.77 -1.05
N ASP A 236 13.69 -12.33 -1.30
CA ASP A 236 14.02 -11.28 -2.28
C ASP A 236 14.37 -11.86 -3.67
N GLY A 237 14.22 -13.15 -3.86
CA GLY A 237 14.49 -13.88 -5.11
C GLY A 237 13.49 -14.99 -5.37
N ILE A 238 13.34 -15.36 -6.65
CA ILE A 238 12.39 -16.38 -7.09
C ILE A 238 13.11 -17.70 -7.35
N PRO A 239 12.68 -18.82 -6.75
CA PRO A 239 13.29 -20.14 -6.98
C PRO A 239 12.99 -20.69 -8.40
N LEU A 240 13.57 -21.86 -8.71
CA LEU A 240 13.32 -22.64 -9.92
C LEU A 240 13.50 -21.82 -11.21
N GLY A 241 14.69 -21.23 -11.35
CA GLY A 241 15.07 -20.47 -12.54
C GLY A 241 14.34 -19.13 -12.66
N GLY A 242 13.78 -18.61 -11.55
CA GLY A 242 13.10 -17.34 -11.53
C GLY A 242 11.62 -17.39 -11.90
N TYR A 243 11.04 -18.58 -12.04
CA TYR A 243 9.62 -18.77 -12.36
C TYR A 243 8.73 -19.03 -11.14
N GLY A 244 9.32 -19.38 -9.99
CA GLY A 244 8.60 -19.80 -8.80
C GLY A 244 8.09 -21.24 -8.88
N TYR A 245 7.40 -21.69 -7.85
CA TYR A 245 6.87 -23.05 -7.81
C TYR A 245 5.80 -23.28 -8.89
N PRO A 246 5.72 -24.51 -9.44
CA PRO A 246 4.76 -24.86 -10.48
C PRO A 246 3.32 -24.62 -10.04
N VAL A 247 2.50 -24.15 -10.96
CA VAL A 247 1.05 -23.98 -10.77
C VAL A 247 0.28 -24.84 -11.77
N LYS A 248 -0.91 -25.27 -11.40
CA LYS A 248 -1.91 -25.78 -12.33
C LYS A 248 -2.68 -24.57 -12.89
N PRO A 249 -2.65 -24.32 -14.22
CA PRO A 249 -3.39 -23.21 -14.81
C PRO A 249 -4.90 -23.40 -14.63
N VAL A 250 -5.48 -22.65 -13.71
CA VAL A 250 -6.91 -22.75 -13.34
C VAL A 250 -7.70 -21.49 -13.65
N GLY A 251 -7.07 -20.53 -14.35
CA GLY A 251 -7.68 -19.25 -14.68
C GLY A 251 -7.28 -18.10 -13.76
N LEU A 252 -6.59 -18.37 -12.63
CA LEU A 252 -5.97 -17.35 -11.79
C LEU A 252 -4.71 -16.77 -12.45
N ILE A 253 -4.33 -15.57 -12.02
CA ILE A 253 -3.14 -14.85 -12.47
C ILE A 253 -2.02 -15.08 -11.45
N CYS A 254 -0.82 -15.49 -11.90
CA CYS A 254 0.36 -15.59 -11.05
C CYS A 254 0.88 -14.21 -10.67
N SER A 255 1.12 -13.98 -9.38
CA SER A 255 1.96 -12.93 -8.83
C SER A 255 3.16 -13.61 -8.21
N VAL A 256 4.37 -13.36 -8.69
CA VAL A 256 5.55 -14.02 -8.12
C VAL A 256 6.13 -13.25 -6.95
N PHE A 257 5.72 -12.00 -6.80
CA PHE A 257 5.94 -11.18 -5.61
C PHE A 257 4.63 -10.71 -5.00
N ARG A 258 4.68 -10.43 -3.72
CA ARG A 258 3.60 -9.84 -2.90
C ARG A 258 3.68 -8.31 -2.93
N PRO A 259 2.66 -7.60 -2.48
CA PRO A 259 2.72 -6.14 -2.29
C PRO A 259 3.83 -5.65 -1.33
N SER A 260 4.45 -6.56 -0.58
CA SER A 260 5.64 -6.31 0.27
C SER A 260 6.96 -6.42 -0.47
N ASP A 261 6.96 -6.64 -1.79
CA ASP A 261 8.13 -6.96 -2.62
C ASP A 261 8.77 -8.33 -2.28
N ASP A 262 8.11 -9.16 -1.46
CA ASP A 262 8.56 -10.50 -1.09
C ASP A 262 8.05 -11.56 -2.06
N ALA A 263 8.85 -12.58 -2.32
CA ALA A 263 8.48 -13.71 -3.16
C ALA A 263 7.25 -14.46 -2.57
N THR A 264 6.31 -14.84 -3.43
CA THR A 264 5.21 -15.73 -3.06
C THR A 264 5.70 -17.17 -2.85
N VAL A 265 5.07 -17.87 -1.90
CA VAL A 265 5.25 -19.32 -1.77
C VAL A 265 4.48 -20.04 -2.87
N PHE A 266 3.21 -19.70 -3.05
CA PHE A 266 2.42 -20.17 -4.18
C PHE A 266 1.99 -18.98 -5.06
N PRO A 267 2.27 -19.04 -6.38
CA PRO A 267 2.12 -17.86 -7.25
C PRO A 267 0.70 -17.30 -7.41
N PHE A 268 -0.36 -18.03 -7.06
CA PHE A 268 -1.71 -17.46 -7.11
C PHE A 268 -2.03 -16.75 -5.79
N LEU A 269 -1.64 -15.49 -5.68
CA LEU A 269 -1.94 -14.60 -4.56
C LEU A 269 -3.40 -14.17 -4.62
N ILE A 270 -4.22 -14.64 -3.68
CA ILE A 270 -5.68 -14.47 -3.72
C ILE A 270 -6.12 -13.01 -3.57
N PRO A 271 -5.62 -12.21 -2.60
CA PRO A 271 -6.00 -10.81 -2.50
C PRO A 271 -5.75 -10.01 -3.79
N SER A 272 -4.59 -10.21 -4.43
CA SER A 272 -4.25 -9.53 -5.68
C SER A 272 -5.10 -10.01 -6.86
N ASN A 273 -5.52 -11.27 -6.89
CA ASN A 273 -6.46 -11.78 -7.90
C ASN A 273 -7.85 -11.15 -7.76
N PHE A 274 -8.36 -10.93 -6.53
CA PHE A 274 -9.58 -10.14 -6.31
C PHE A 274 -9.41 -8.72 -6.84
N PHE A 275 -8.28 -8.09 -6.58
CA PHE A 275 -8.01 -6.73 -7.06
C PHE A 275 -7.94 -6.66 -8.59
N ALA A 276 -7.35 -7.69 -9.25
CA ALA A 276 -7.36 -7.79 -10.71
C ALA A 276 -8.77 -7.85 -11.28
N VAL A 277 -9.70 -8.61 -10.69
CA VAL A 277 -11.11 -8.68 -11.14
C VAL A 277 -11.76 -7.30 -11.13
N LEU A 278 -11.66 -6.57 -10.01
CA LEU A 278 -12.25 -5.23 -9.90
C LEU A 278 -11.60 -4.26 -10.89
N SER A 279 -10.27 -4.26 -10.96
CA SER A 279 -9.52 -3.36 -11.85
C SER A 279 -9.84 -3.61 -13.32
N LEU A 280 -9.96 -4.87 -13.74
CA LEU A 280 -10.36 -5.22 -15.11
C LEU A 280 -11.77 -4.71 -15.44
N ARG A 281 -12.73 -4.80 -14.53
CA ARG A 281 -14.08 -4.27 -14.71
C ARG A 281 -14.10 -2.75 -14.77
N GLN A 282 -13.35 -2.08 -13.90
CA GLN A 282 -13.18 -0.62 -13.92
C GLN A 282 -12.56 -0.15 -15.25
N ALA A 283 -11.49 -0.82 -15.70
CA ALA A 283 -10.87 -0.52 -16.99
C ALA A 283 -11.83 -0.77 -18.15
N ALA A 284 -12.62 -1.85 -18.13
CA ALA A 284 -13.61 -2.14 -19.16
C ALA A 284 -14.67 -1.04 -19.27
N GLU A 285 -15.18 -0.54 -18.15
CA GLU A 285 -16.13 0.57 -18.12
C GLU A 285 -15.52 1.84 -18.72
N MET A 286 -14.30 2.21 -18.32
CA MET A 286 -13.60 3.39 -18.84
C MET A 286 -13.32 3.25 -20.35
N ILE A 287 -12.84 2.11 -20.80
CA ILE A 287 -12.58 1.83 -22.23
C ILE A 287 -13.86 1.94 -23.06
N ALA A 288 -14.97 1.40 -22.56
CA ALA A 288 -16.26 1.49 -23.25
C ALA A 288 -16.76 2.94 -23.32
N GLN A 289 -16.67 3.70 -22.23
CA GLN A 289 -17.27 5.02 -22.13
C GLN A 289 -16.39 6.14 -22.69
N ILE A 290 -15.06 6.04 -22.51
CA ILE A 290 -14.12 7.11 -22.91
C ILE A 290 -13.51 6.79 -24.27
N SER A 291 -12.88 5.62 -24.41
CA SER A 291 -12.17 5.24 -25.64
C SER A 291 -13.10 4.72 -26.73
N LYS A 292 -14.37 4.44 -26.43
CA LYS A 292 -15.38 3.90 -27.33
C LYS A 292 -14.92 2.61 -28.05
N ASP A 293 -14.20 1.74 -27.31
CA ASP A 293 -13.67 0.47 -27.82
C ASP A 293 -14.39 -0.74 -27.16
N PRO A 294 -15.55 -1.15 -27.66
CA PRO A 294 -16.33 -2.24 -27.07
C PRO A 294 -15.61 -3.59 -27.16
N VAL A 295 -14.72 -3.78 -28.14
CA VAL A 295 -13.97 -5.03 -28.30
C VAL A 295 -12.96 -5.19 -27.17
N LEU A 296 -12.17 -4.15 -26.87
CA LEU A 296 -11.23 -4.17 -25.75
C LEU A 296 -11.97 -4.28 -24.42
N ALA A 297 -13.09 -3.56 -24.24
CA ALA A 297 -13.92 -3.64 -23.04
C ALA A 297 -14.46 -5.06 -22.80
N SER A 298 -14.94 -5.74 -23.84
CA SER A 298 -15.37 -7.14 -23.76
C SER A 298 -14.22 -8.05 -23.31
N ARG A 299 -13.04 -7.92 -23.93
CA ARG A 299 -11.85 -8.74 -23.58
C ARG A 299 -11.39 -8.56 -22.12
N LEU A 300 -11.52 -7.35 -21.57
CA LEU A 300 -11.24 -7.07 -20.14
C LEU A 300 -12.26 -7.77 -19.24
N ASN A 301 -13.56 -7.66 -19.57
CA ASN A 301 -14.62 -8.31 -18.81
C ASN A 301 -14.53 -9.85 -18.89
N ASP A 302 -14.19 -10.42 -20.06
CA ASP A 302 -14.01 -11.87 -20.21
C ASP A 302 -12.92 -12.40 -19.29
N LEU A 303 -11.78 -11.70 -19.21
CA LEU A 303 -10.72 -12.06 -18.28
C LEU A 303 -11.17 -11.90 -16.82
N ALA A 304 -11.87 -10.81 -16.46
CA ALA A 304 -12.41 -10.60 -15.14
C ALA A 304 -13.34 -11.74 -14.71
N ASN A 305 -14.25 -12.16 -15.61
CA ASN A 305 -15.17 -13.25 -15.35
C ASN A 305 -14.45 -14.59 -15.17
N GLU A 306 -13.41 -14.86 -15.96
CA GLU A 306 -12.61 -16.08 -15.84
C GLU A 306 -11.89 -16.13 -14.48
N VAL A 307 -11.21 -15.03 -14.10
CA VAL A 307 -10.50 -14.95 -12.81
C VAL A 307 -11.48 -15.05 -11.65
N GLU A 308 -12.63 -14.38 -11.71
CA GLU A 308 -13.66 -14.47 -10.65
C GLU A 308 -14.19 -15.89 -10.48
N LYS A 309 -14.43 -16.60 -11.59
CA LYS A 309 -14.84 -18.02 -11.53
C LYS A 309 -13.79 -18.88 -10.85
N ALA A 310 -12.52 -18.66 -11.19
CA ALA A 310 -11.40 -19.37 -10.58
C ALA A 310 -11.24 -19.05 -9.09
N LEU A 311 -11.41 -17.77 -8.68
CA LEU A 311 -11.42 -17.38 -7.27
C LEU A 311 -12.50 -18.09 -6.46
N LYS A 312 -13.72 -18.18 -7.00
CA LYS A 312 -14.84 -18.91 -6.33
C LYS A 312 -14.54 -20.38 -6.13
N GLN A 313 -13.78 -21.00 -7.04
CA GLN A 313 -13.47 -22.43 -7.00
C GLN A 313 -12.22 -22.75 -6.17
N TYR A 314 -11.16 -21.91 -6.23
CA TYR A 314 -9.84 -22.22 -5.69
C TYR A 314 -9.39 -21.26 -4.57
N GLY A 315 -10.06 -20.12 -4.38
CA GLY A 315 -9.63 -19.08 -3.43
C GLY A 315 -10.04 -19.33 -1.99
N THR A 316 -10.79 -20.39 -1.69
CA THR A 316 -11.30 -20.69 -0.34
C THR A 316 -11.02 -22.12 0.09
N LEU A 317 -10.96 -22.33 1.41
CA LEU A 317 -10.88 -23.64 2.03
C LEU A 317 -11.74 -23.68 3.31
N VAL A 318 -11.94 -24.87 3.87
CA VAL A 318 -12.62 -25.04 5.17
C VAL A 318 -11.57 -25.26 6.25
N HIS A 319 -11.44 -24.28 7.14
CA HIS A 319 -10.58 -24.37 8.32
C HIS A 319 -11.32 -25.04 9.47
N PRO A 320 -10.70 -25.96 10.24
CA PRO A 320 -11.40 -26.73 11.29
C PRO A 320 -12.00 -25.84 12.38
N THR A 321 -11.36 -24.72 12.73
CA THR A 321 -11.81 -23.80 13.79
C THR A 321 -12.66 -22.65 13.26
N PHE A 322 -12.29 -22.06 12.11
CA PHE A 322 -12.91 -20.83 11.61
C PHE A 322 -13.95 -21.04 10.51
N GLY A 323 -14.16 -22.32 10.07
CA GLY A 323 -15.06 -22.62 8.96
C GLY A 323 -14.49 -22.20 7.60
N LYS A 324 -15.35 -21.80 6.67
CA LYS A 324 -14.89 -21.39 5.33
C LYS A 324 -14.15 -20.06 5.40
N VAL A 325 -12.91 -20.03 4.87
CA VAL A 325 -11.98 -18.87 4.85
C VAL A 325 -11.37 -18.69 3.48
N TYR A 326 -10.87 -17.50 3.17
CA TYR A 326 -10.00 -17.26 2.02
C TYR A 326 -8.58 -17.76 2.31
N ALA A 327 -7.96 -18.41 1.33
CA ALA A 327 -6.52 -18.66 1.33
C ALA A 327 -5.76 -17.36 1.02
N PHE A 328 -4.52 -17.24 1.48
CA PHE A 328 -3.65 -16.15 1.07
C PHE A 328 -3.02 -16.45 -0.31
N GLU A 329 -2.43 -17.64 -0.45
CA GLU A 329 -1.86 -18.12 -1.70
C GLU A 329 -2.30 -19.55 -2.01
N VAL A 330 -2.45 -19.90 -3.30
CA VAL A 330 -2.74 -21.25 -3.76
C VAL A 330 -1.92 -21.61 -5.00
N ASN A 331 -1.83 -22.92 -5.34
CA ASN A 331 -1.09 -23.41 -6.51
C ASN A 331 -1.99 -24.07 -7.58
N GLY A 332 -3.30 -24.20 -7.33
CA GLY A 332 -4.23 -24.89 -8.23
C GLY A 332 -4.19 -26.42 -8.16
N PHE A 333 -3.22 -27.03 -7.47
CA PHE A 333 -3.14 -28.49 -7.22
C PHE A 333 -3.80 -28.92 -5.90
N GLY A 334 -4.41 -27.98 -5.16
CA GLY A 334 -5.04 -28.23 -3.87
C GLY A 334 -4.20 -27.80 -2.67
N SER A 335 -2.98 -27.31 -2.87
CA SER A 335 -2.18 -26.73 -1.78
C SER A 335 -2.52 -25.24 -1.59
N TYR A 336 -2.44 -24.80 -0.36
CA TYR A 336 -2.73 -23.43 0.04
C TYR A 336 -1.77 -22.97 1.13
N HIS A 337 -1.60 -21.66 1.24
CA HIS A 337 -0.86 -21.00 2.30
C HIS A 337 -1.81 -20.11 3.09
N LEU A 338 -1.84 -20.31 4.42
CA LEU A 338 -2.64 -19.54 5.36
C LEU A 338 -1.74 -18.59 6.12
N MET A 339 -1.86 -17.32 5.81
CA MET A 339 -1.27 -16.18 6.51
C MET A 339 -2.02 -14.92 6.08
N ASP A 340 -1.64 -13.78 6.58
CA ASP A 340 -1.85 -12.49 5.95
C ASP A 340 -0.57 -11.66 6.08
N ASP A 341 -0.38 -10.73 5.16
CA ASP A 341 0.70 -9.75 5.13
C ASP A 341 0.13 -8.36 5.41
N ALA A 342 0.92 -7.49 6.01
CA ALA A 342 0.49 -6.14 6.35
C ALA A 342 0.30 -5.23 5.15
N ASN A 343 0.96 -5.53 4.02
CA ASN A 343 0.90 -4.72 2.81
C ASN A 343 -0.42 -4.92 2.07
N VAL A 344 -0.87 -3.89 1.37
CA VAL A 344 -2.17 -3.86 0.69
C VAL A 344 -1.97 -4.03 -0.81
N PRO A 345 -2.66 -5.00 -1.46
CA PRO A 345 -3.76 -5.83 -1.01
C PRO A 345 -3.37 -6.99 -0.10
N SER A 346 -4.13 -7.17 0.97
CA SER A 346 -4.06 -8.28 1.91
C SER A 346 -5.47 -8.88 2.10
N LEU A 347 -5.59 -10.00 2.79
CA LEU A 347 -6.90 -10.54 3.15
C LEU A 347 -7.67 -9.58 4.06
N LEU A 348 -6.98 -8.89 4.97
CA LEU A 348 -7.57 -7.89 5.86
C LEU A 348 -8.13 -6.70 5.08
N SER A 349 -7.46 -6.28 4.02
CA SER A 349 -7.76 -5.06 3.26
C SER A 349 -8.86 -5.22 2.19
N LEU A 350 -9.39 -6.44 1.96
CA LEU A 350 -10.37 -6.69 0.89
C LEU A 350 -11.56 -5.72 0.90
N PRO A 351 -12.20 -5.40 2.04
CA PRO A 351 -13.30 -4.43 2.06
C PRO A 351 -12.85 -2.98 1.83
N TYR A 352 -11.66 -2.58 2.27
CA TYR A 352 -11.11 -1.25 2.03
C TYR A 352 -10.92 -0.98 0.54
N LEU A 353 -10.48 -1.98 -0.21
CA LEU A 353 -10.34 -1.91 -1.66
C LEU A 353 -11.67 -2.03 -2.42
N GLY A 354 -12.77 -2.35 -1.72
CA GLY A 354 -14.08 -2.58 -2.35
C GLY A 354 -14.21 -3.92 -3.04
N LEU A 355 -13.40 -4.92 -2.66
CA LEU A 355 -13.32 -6.24 -3.30
C LEU A 355 -14.37 -7.20 -2.76
N ILE A 356 -14.66 -7.10 -1.48
CA ILE A 356 -15.61 -7.95 -0.75
C ILE A 356 -16.39 -7.07 0.23
N ASP A 357 -17.68 -7.41 0.45
CA ASP A 357 -18.46 -6.76 1.50
C ASP A 357 -17.90 -7.13 2.87
N LYS A 358 -17.74 -6.13 3.75
CA LYS A 358 -17.25 -6.36 5.12
C LYS A 358 -18.18 -7.26 5.97
N ASN A 359 -19.42 -7.50 5.52
CA ASN A 359 -20.37 -8.43 6.15
C ASN A 359 -20.29 -9.85 5.58
N ASP A 360 -19.53 -10.08 4.52
CA ASP A 360 -19.36 -11.42 3.94
C ASP A 360 -18.87 -12.41 4.99
N VAL A 361 -19.55 -13.55 5.10
CA VAL A 361 -19.28 -14.54 6.15
C VAL A 361 -17.89 -15.15 6.00
N VAL A 362 -17.45 -15.40 4.77
CA VAL A 362 -16.12 -15.97 4.50
C VAL A 362 -15.03 -14.96 4.89
N TYR A 363 -15.26 -13.68 4.56
CA TYR A 363 -14.35 -12.61 4.99
C TYR A 363 -14.30 -12.48 6.52
N GLN A 364 -15.45 -12.52 7.22
CA GLN A 364 -15.46 -12.42 8.68
C GLN A 364 -14.76 -13.61 9.35
N ASN A 365 -14.89 -14.80 8.82
CA ASN A 365 -14.14 -15.97 9.27
C ASN A 365 -12.63 -15.82 9.01
N THR A 366 -12.27 -15.36 7.80
CA THR A 366 -10.89 -15.08 7.44
C THR A 366 -10.28 -14.01 8.36
N ARG A 367 -11.03 -12.94 8.63
CA ARG A 367 -10.60 -11.86 9.53
C ARG A 367 -10.32 -12.36 10.95
N LYS A 368 -11.13 -13.27 11.48
CA LYS A 368 -10.88 -13.91 12.78
C LYS A 368 -9.60 -14.74 12.76
N LEU A 369 -9.36 -15.49 11.69
CA LEU A 369 -8.16 -16.32 11.53
C LEU A 369 -6.91 -15.45 11.48
N ILE A 370 -6.86 -14.43 10.59
CA ILE A 370 -5.65 -13.62 10.37
C ILE A 370 -5.32 -12.67 11.53
N LEU A 371 -6.29 -12.37 12.39
CA LEU A 371 -6.10 -11.61 13.64
C LEU A 371 -5.94 -12.52 14.87
N SER A 372 -5.51 -13.75 14.67
CA SER A 372 -5.22 -14.73 15.72
C SER A 372 -3.81 -15.32 15.53
N THR A 373 -3.38 -16.17 16.46
CA THR A 373 -2.10 -16.90 16.40
C THR A 373 -2.04 -17.95 15.28
N GLU A 374 -3.13 -18.22 14.60
CA GLU A 374 -3.15 -19.06 13.38
C GLU A 374 -2.54 -18.34 12.15
N ASN A 375 -2.42 -17.01 12.20
CA ASN A 375 -1.57 -16.26 11.28
C ASN A 375 -0.17 -16.15 11.88
N PRO A 376 0.87 -16.76 11.27
CA PRO A 376 2.24 -16.75 11.81
C PRO A 376 2.84 -15.34 11.90
N PHE A 377 2.28 -14.37 11.20
CA PHE A 377 2.72 -12.97 11.22
C PHE A 377 1.81 -12.04 12.03
N PHE A 378 0.85 -12.60 12.77
CA PHE A 378 0.13 -11.82 13.78
C PHE A 378 0.93 -11.81 15.09
N PHE A 379 1.51 -10.67 15.39
CA PHE A 379 2.35 -10.47 16.58
C PHE A 379 1.58 -9.78 17.68
N LYS A 380 1.88 -10.16 18.92
CA LYS A 380 1.33 -9.54 20.12
C LYS A 380 2.43 -9.32 21.13
N GLY A 381 2.55 -8.10 21.61
CA GLY A 381 3.55 -7.69 22.57
C GLY A 381 3.07 -6.59 23.51
N SER A 382 4.02 -6.01 24.27
CA SER A 382 3.73 -4.94 25.23
C SER A 382 3.44 -3.59 24.56
N ALA A 383 4.01 -3.31 23.38
CA ALA A 383 3.76 -2.07 22.66
C ALA A 383 2.48 -2.14 21.83
N ALA A 384 2.24 -3.24 21.10
CA ALA A 384 1.06 -3.39 20.27
C ALA A 384 0.76 -4.85 19.91
N GLU A 385 -0.41 -5.06 19.24
CA GLU A 385 -0.72 -6.29 18.54
C GLU A 385 -1.19 -5.97 17.10
N GLY A 386 -0.62 -6.66 16.11
CA GLY A 386 -0.93 -6.41 14.69
C GLY A 386 -0.25 -7.39 13.76
N ILE A 387 -0.52 -7.27 12.48
CA ILE A 387 0.08 -8.11 11.44
C ILE A 387 1.37 -7.45 10.97
N GLY A 388 2.40 -8.27 10.77
CA GLY A 388 3.66 -7.93 10.11
C GLY A 388 3.77 -8.61 8.76
N GLY A 389 4.95 -9.19 8.51
CA GLY A 389 5.24 -9.94 7.30
C GLY A 389 6.71 -10.40 7.29
N PRO A 390 7.09 -11.26 6.34
CA PRO A 390 8.48 -11.71 6.24
C PRO A 390 9.45 -10.56 5.93
N HIS A 391 8.98 -9.52 5.25
CA HIS A 391 9.79 -8.39 4.77
C HIS A 391 10.62 -7.72 5.87
N ALA A 392 9.98 -7.33 6.97
CA ALA A 392 10.64 -6.70 8.10
C ALA A 392 11.15 -7.71 9.14
N GLY A 393 10.85 -8.99 8.98
CA GLY A 393 11.22 -10.07 9.88
C GLY A 393 10.22 -10.31 11.01
N MET A 394 10.60 -11.24 11.90
CA MET A 394 9.73 -11.65 13.01
C MET A 394 9.56 -10.54 14.04
N ASP A 395 8.39 -10.52 14.67
CA ASP A 395 8.02 -9.61 15.75
C ASP A 395 7.88 -8.12 15.37
N MET A 396 7.96 -7.82 14.07
CA MET A 396 7.81 -6.48 13.50
C MET A 396 6.38 -6.26 13.03
N ILE A 397 5.64 -5.38 13.71
CA ILE A 397 4.27 -4.97 13.36
C ILE A 397 4.33 -3.80 12.40
N TRP A 398 3.49 -3.81 11.37
CA TRP A 398 3.35 -2.70 10.44
C TRP A 398 2.18 -1.78 10.82
N PRO A 399 2.37 -0.47 10.91
CA PRO A 399 1.27 0.49 11.08
C PRO A 399 0.14 0.29 10.06
N LEU A 400 0.48 -0.08 8.81
CA LEU A 400 -0.51 -0.37 7.75
C LEU A 400 -1.55 -1.41 8.20
N SER A 401 -1.14 -2.46 8.94
CA SER A 401 -2.05 -3.49 9.41
C SER A 401 -3.02 -2.99 10.47
N LEU A 402 -2.56 -2.13 11.38
CA LEU A 402 -3.41 -1.49 12.38
C LEU A 402 -4.41 -0.53 11.73
N ILE A 403 -3.97 0.21 10.73
CA ILE A 403 -4.81 1.13 9.95
C ILE A 403 -5.88 0.33 9.18
N MET A 404 -5.50 -0.75 8.47
CA MET A 404 -6.45 -1.61 7.78
C MET A 404 -7.43 -2.29 8.73
N ARG A 405 -6.95 -2.72 9.91
CA ARG A 405 -7.80 -3.30 10.95
C ARG A 405 -8.88 -2.31 11.39
N ALA A 406 -8.53 -1.03 11.58
CA ALA A 406 -9.46 0.02 11.93
C ALA A 406 -10.45 0.34 10.80
N LEU A 407 -9.94 0.57 9.57
CA LEU A 407 -10.76 0.95 8.40
C LEU A 407 -11.78 -0.14 8.01
N THR A 408 -11.47 -1.42 8.27
CA THR A 408 -12.33 -2.56 7.98
C THR A 408 -13.16 -3.03 9.17
N SER A 409 -13.00 -2.42 10.35
CA SER A 409 -13.75 -2.77 11.56
C SER A 409 -15.17 -2.22 11.57
N LYS A 410 -16.07 -2.97 12.24
CA LYS A 410 -17.41 -2.53 12.62
C LYS A 410 -17.50 -2.09 14.08
N SER A 411 -16.50 -2.43 14.89
CA SER A 411 -16.46 -2.16 16.33
C SER A 411 -15.75 -0.84 16.60
N ASP A 412 -16.43 0.06 17.29
CA ASP A 412 -15.86 1.34 17.73
C ASP A 412 -14.70 1.11 18.70
N ASP A 413 -14.80 0.12 19.60
CA ASP A 413 -13.73 -0.24 20.53
C ASP A 413 -12.48 -0.71 19.79
N GLU A 414 -12.62 -1.51 18.73
CA GLU A 414 -11.49 -1.96 17.94
C GLU A 414 -10.85 -0.80 17.17
N ILE A 415 -11.64 0.10 16.58
CA ILE A 415 -11.14 1.30 15.89
C ILE A 415 -10.36 2.16 16.89
N LYS A 416 -10.95 2.44 18.06
CA LYS A 416 -10.31 3.24 19.12
C LYS A 416 -9.01 2.59 19.62
N LYS A 417 -9.01 1.25 19.79
CA LYS A 417 -7.81 0.49 20.14
C LYS A 417 -6.70 0.65 19.11
N CYS A 418 -6.99 0.50 17.82
CA CYS A 418 -6.01 0.64 16.75
C CYS A 418 -5.45 2.07 16.68
N ILE A 419 -6.30 3.10 16.77
CA ILE A 419 -5.87 4.51 16.78
C ILE A 419 -4.95 4.77 17.95
N ARG A 420 -5.28 4.28 19.17
CA ARG A 420 -4.43 4.42 20.34
C ARG A 420 -3.08 3.72 20.16
N GLN A 421 -3.06 2.49 19.64
CA GLN A 421 -1.81 1.80 19.37
C GLN A 421 -0.92 2.57 18.38
N LEU A 422 -1.48 3.13 17.32
CA LEU A 422 -0.76 3.98 16.37
C LEU A 422 -0.23 5.26 17.05
N GLN A 423 -1.03 5.87 17.91
CA GLN A 423 -0.63 7.04 18.71
C GLN A 423 0.52 6.71 19.69
N GLU A 424 0.55 5.53 20.28
CA GLU A 424 1.55 5.11 21.26
C GLU A 424 2.85 4.57 20.62
N THR A 425 2.87 4.31 19.29
CA THR A 425 3.99 3.62 18.63
C THR A 425 4.76 4.44 17.60
N HIS A 426 4.52 5.75 17.52
CA HIS A 426 5.27 6.65 16.63
C HIS A 426 6.68 7.02 17.13
N ALA A 427 7.11 6.47 18.27
CA ALA A 427 8.45 6.64 18.85
C ALA A 427 8.91 8.09 19.05
N GLY A 428 7.98 9.02 19.29
CA GLY A 428 8.26 10.45 19.45
C GLY A 428 8.62 11.20 18.17
N THR A 429 8.62 10.53 17.01
CA THR A 429 9.00 11.13 15.71
C THR A 429 7.93 12.03 15.12
N GLY A 430 6.66 11.83 15.49
CA GLY A 430 5.51 12.52 14.88
C GLY A 430 5.06 11.93 13.56
N PHE A 431 5.60 10.76 13.16
CA PHE A 431 5.33 10.08 11.90
C PHE A 431 5.12 8.58 12.11
N MET A 432 4.41 7.94 11.17
CA MET A 432 4.33 6.49 11.07
C MET A 432 5.56 5.95 10.35
N HIS A 433 6.02 4.78 10.81
CA HIS A 433 7.15 4.04 10.23
C HIS A 433 6.67 2.91 9.33
N GLU A 434 7.58 2.22 8.65
CA GLU A 434 7.24 1.02 7.91
C GLU A 434 6.82 -0.10 8.85
N SER A 435 7.65 -0.42 9.84
CA SER A 435 7.35 -1.39 10.90
C SER A 435 8.01 -1.02 12.22
N PHE A 436 7.53 -1.59 13.32
CA PHE A 436 8.10 -1.45 14.65
C PHE A 436 8.01 -2.76 15.44
N HIS A 437 8.93 -2.96 16.40
CA HIS A 437 8.96 -4.18 17.18
C HIS A 437 7.81 -4.24 18.20
N LYS A 438 7.12 -5.39 18.29
CA LYS A 438 5.91 -5.60 19.10
C LYS A 438 6.04 -5.22 20.59
N ASN A 439 7.25 -5.23 21.16
CA ASN A 439 7.50 -4.92 22.56
C ASN A 439 8.17 -3.55 22.77
N ASP A 440 8.74 -2.95 21.72
CA ASP A 440 9.51 -1.71 21.83
C ASP A 440 9.37 -0.89 20.54
N ALA A 441 8.49 0.09 20.56
CA ALA A 441 8.22 0.94 19.39
C ALA A 441 9.42 1.80 18.95
N SER A 442 10.46 1.95 19.80
CA SER A 442 11.69 2.66 19.41
C SER A 442 12.56 1.87 18.41
N GLN A 443 12.32 0.56 18.31
CA GLN A 443 12.94 -0.31 17.32
C GLN A 443 12.05 -0.37 16.09
N PHE A 444 12.27 0.51 15.12
CA PHE A 444 11.48 0.63 13.90
C PHE A 444 12.36 0.59 12.63
N THR A 445 11.75 0.22 11.52
CA THR A 445 12.35 0.30 10.19
C THR A 445 11.84 1.55 9.45
N ARG A 446 12.61 2.05 8.51
CA ARG A 446 12.32 3.20 7.64
C ARG A 446 11.65 4.36 8.38
N LYS A 447 12.45 5.33 8.83
CA LYS A 447 11.99 6.53 9.51
C LYS A 447 11.00 7.35 8.67
N TRP A 448 11.12 7.28 7.35
CA TRP A 448 10.29 8.01 6.41
C TRP A 448 9.71 7.06 5.36
N PHE A 449 8.51 6.59 5.63
CA PHE A 449 7.68 5.78 4.74
C PHE A 449 6.36 6.52 4.48
N ALA A 450 6.27 7.19 3.32
CA ALA A 450 5.21 8.15 3.05
C ALA A 450 3.83 7.50 2.96
N TRP A 451 3.73 6.28 2.45
CA TRP A 451 2.45 5.56 2.40
C TRP A 451 1.84 5.37 3.79
N ALA A 452 2.61 4.89 4.78
CA ALA A 452 2.10 4.71 6.14
C ALA A 452 1.58 6.03 6.74
N ASN A 453 2.29 7.14 6.50
CA ASN A 453 1.87 8.45 6.98
C ASN A 453 0.55 8.89 6.35
N THR A 454 0.45 8.83 5.04
CA THR A 454 -0.73 9.33 4.32
C THR A 454 -1.97 8.50 4.63
N ILE A 455 -1.86 7.17 4.70
CA ILE A 455 -3.01 6.29 5.02
C ILE A 455 -3.41 6.37 6.50
N PHE A 456 -2.48 6.69 7.42
CA PHE A 456 -2.83 7.04 8.80
C PHE A 456 -3.66 8.33 8.84
N GLY A 457 -3.26 9.32 8.06
CA GLY A 457 -4.06 10.54 7.87
C GLY A 457 -5.45 10.24 7.30
N GLU A 458 -5.58 9.31 6.34
CA GLU A 458 -6.87 8.84 5.82
C GLU A 458 -7.74 8.24 6.93
N LEU A 459 -7.18 7.37 7.76
CA LEU A 459 -7.88 6.78 8.91
C LEU A 459 -8.41 7.87 9.85
N LEU A 460 -7.55 8.81 10.25
CA LEU A 460 -7.95 9.88 11.17
C LEU A 460 -9.01 10.80 10.56
N TRP A 461 -8.85 11.18 9.28
CA TRP A 461 -9.81 12.02 8.58
C TRP A 461 -11.16 11.32 8.40
N SER A 462 -11.16 10.06 7.99
CA SER A 462 -12.38 9.26 7.89
C SER A 462 -13.09 9.11 9.23
N THR A 463 -12.32 8.87 10.31
CA THR A 463 -12.86 8.78 11.67
C THR A 463 -13.44 10.12 12.12
N TYR A 464 -12.76 11.24 11.85
CA TYR A 464 -13.25 12.59 12.15
C TYR A 464 -14.58 12.88 11.45
N LYS A 465 -14.72 12.48 10.20
CA LYS A 465 -15.95 12.72 9.43
C LYS A 465 -17.12 11.83 9.86
N ASN A 466 -16.87 10.59 10.24
CA ASN A 466 -17.92 9.58 10.42
C ASN A 466 -18.15 9.19 11.89
N LYS A 467 -17.11 9.26 12.74
CA LYS A 467 -17.12 8.81 14.14
C LYS A 467 -16.25 9.70 15.03
N PRO A 468 -16.46 11.04 15.09
CA PRO A 468 -15.57 11.98 15.77
C PRO A 468 -15.38 11.68 17.26
N HIS A 469 -16.35 11.02 17.91
CA HIS A 469 -16.29 10.62 19.32
C HIS A 469 -15.17 9.60 19.61
N LEU A 470 -14.59 8.98 18.59
CA LEU A 470 -13.46 8.04 18.77
C LEU A 470 -12.09 8.75 18.83
N LEU A 471 -12.05 10.06 18.60
CA LEU A 471 -10.83 10.88 18.60
C LEU A 471 -10.68 11.74 19.88
N SER A 472 -11.42 11.39 20.92
CA SER A 472 -11.36 12.07 22.22
C SER A 472 -10.33 11.44 23.15
#